data_f2cc1a334a0c78e8300f9bb32a3dbc6e
#
_entry.id   f2cc1a334a0c78e8300f9bb32a3dbc6e
#
_cell.length_a   1.000
_cell.length_b   1.000
_cell.length_c   1.000
_cell.angle_alpha   90.00
_cell.angle_beta   90.00
_cell.angle_gamma   90.00
#
_symmetry.space_group_name_H-M   'P 1'
#
loop_
_entity.id
_entity.type
_entity.pdbx_description
1 polymer ?
#
loop_
_entity_poly.entity_id
_entity_poly.type
_entity_poly.pdbx_seq_one_letter_code
_entity_poly.pdbx_strand_id
1 'polypeptide(L)'
;LILLREGLEAILVLAAILAFLRNTGQQSAVRSVNAGWALALVAGLATWALAAYVIDVSGAQRELLEGCTALFASVMVLWLGVWMHDRRHAAAWQDYIKSSLVGGGGRFGFAILAFFSVYRELFEVILFYETLWLQAGPAGHNAVLAGGATALVLLMGLAWIILRGSAKLPLALFFGINAALLCALSVVFAGHGVKALQEAGIFGTRPVAFFEFDWLGIHADAYSLGAQALAIVAIIVLYGRSKPGGKRPVHTA
;
A
#
# COMPACT_ATOMS: atom_id res chain seq x y z
N LEU A 1 -9.35 -2.07 2.15
CA LEU A 1 -8.24 -2.94 2.53
C LEU A 1 -6.89 -2.23 2.43
N ILE A 2 -6.59 -1.51 1.35
CA ILE A 2 -5.33 -0.75 1.18
C ILE A 2 -5.13 0.22 2.35
N LEU A 3 -6.11 1.10 2.63
CA LEU A 3 -6.05 2.05 3.74
C LEU A 3 -5.85 1.36 5.10
N LEU A 4 -6.50 0.22 5.32
CA LEU A 4 -6.32 -0.55 6.57
C LEU A 4 -4.89 -1.07 6.70
N ARG A 5 -4.32 -1.54 5.61
CA ARG A 5 -2.98 -2.08 5.59
C ARG A 5 -1.95 -1.00 5.84
N GLU A 6 -1.90 0.04 4.98
CA GLU A 6 -0.91 1.11 5.07
C GLU A 6 -1.04 1.88 6.40
N GLY A 7 -2.29 2.15 6.80
CA GLY A 7 -2.55 2.79 8.08
C GLY A 7 -2.12 1.94 9.28
N LEU A 8 -2.25 0.61 9.21
CA LEU A 8 -1.79 -0.29 10.26
C LEU A 8 -0.26 -0.34 10.31
N GLU A 9 0.43 -0.35 9.15
CA GLU A 9 1.89 -0.27 9.09
C GLU A 9 2.39 1.04 9.72
N ALA A 10 1.79 2.18 9.38
CA ALA A 10 2.09 3.47 10.02
C ALA A 10 1.90 3.44 11.54
N ILE A 11 0.78 2.88 12.02
CA ILE A 11 0.48 2.79 13.45
C ILE A 11 1.49 1.89 14.17
N LEU A 12 1.87 0.76 13.58
CA LEU A 12 2.84 -0.17 14.18
C LEU A 12 4.23 0.47 14.30
N VAL A 13 4.68 1.20 13.28
CA VAL A 13 5.95 1.94 13.33
C VAL A 13 5.91 3.00 14.42
N LEU A 14 4.84 3.83 14.45
CA LEU A 14 4.68 4.85 15.47
C LEU A 14 4.60 4.25 16.89
N ALA A 15 3.85 3.17 17.07
CA ALA A 15 3.73 2.49 18.35
C ALA A 15 5.08 1.97 18.85
N ALA A 16 5.89 1.39 17.94
CA ALA A 16 7.23 0.91 18.28
C ALA A 16 8.18 2.05 18.67
N ILE A 17 8.19 3.17 17.92
CA ILE A 17 8.99 4.35 18.23
C ILE A 17 8.56 4.93 19.59
N LEU A 18 7.26 5.12 19.81
CA LEU A 18 6.73 5.67 21.05
C LEU A 18 7.01 4.75 22.26
N ALA A 19 6.88 3.43 22.11
CA ALA A 19 7.19 2.46 23.14
C ALA A 19 8.69 2.51 23.51
N PHE A 20 9.58 2.58 22.52
CA PHE A 20 11.02 2.73 22.76
C PHE A 20 11.34 4.00 23.53
N LEU A 21 10.80 5.16 23.11
CA LEU A 21 11.04 6.45 23.74
C LEU A 21 10.50 6.52 25.17
N ARG A 22 9.36 5.90 25.43
CA ARG A 22 8.78 5.81 26.78
C ARG A 22 9.64 4.93 27.68
N ASN A 23 10.11 3.79 27.19
CA ASN A 23 10.96 2.87 27.96
C ASN A 23 12.36 3.43 28.24
N THR A 24 12.87 4.34 27.39
CA THR A 24 14.17 5.02 27.59
C THR A 24 14.05 6.36 28.31
N GLY A 25 12.85 6.75 28.76
CA GLY A 25 12.63 8.00 29.49
C GLY A 25 12.75 9.29 28.63
N GLN A 26 12.83 9.17 27.29
CA GLN A 26 13.02 10.31 26.38
C GLN A 26 11.69 11.00 26.04
N GLN A 27 10.97 11.49 27.03
CA GLN A 27 9.66 12.13 26.84
C GLN A 27 9.69 13.36 25.93
N SER A 28 10.81 14.05 25.88
CA SER A 28 10.95 15.21 24.98
C SER A 28 10.99 14.82 23.50
N ALA A 29 11.50 13.65 23.15
CA ALA A 29 11.50 13.11 21.80
C ALA A 29 10.11 12.63 21.37
N VAL A 30 9.23 12.24 22.31
CA VAL A 30 7.83 11.90 22.02
C VAL A 30 7.08 13.07 21.37
N ARG A 31 7.33 14.30 21.83
CA ARG A 31 6.72 15.50 21.20
C ARG A 31 7.22 15.70 19.77
N SER A 32 8.49 15.44 19.51
CA SER A 32 9.06 15.54 18.16
C SER A 32 8.49 14.49 17.21
N VAL A 33 8.30 13.25 17.68
CA VAL A 33 7.61 12.19 16.92
C VAL A 33 6.19 12.60 16.60
N ASN A 34 5.46 13.15 17.59
CA ASN A 34 4.08 13.61 17.37
C ASN A 34 4.01 14.77 16.36
N ALA A 35 4.96 15.69 16.39
CA ALA A 35 5.05 16.73 15.36
C ALA A 35 5.39 16.15 13.98
N GLY A 36 6.27 15.16 13.91
CA GLY A 36 6.67 14.48 12.66
C GLY A 36 5.48 13.81 11.95
N TRP A 37 4.75 12.94 12.63
CA TRP A 37 3.60 12.27 11.98
C TRP A 37 2.45 13.25 11.69
N ALA A 38 2.20 14.26 12.53
CA ALA A 38 1.19 15.28 12.24
C ALA A 38 1.55 16.09 10.99
N LEU A 39 2.83 16.46 10.83
CA LEU A 39 3.33 17.11 9.62
C LEU A 39 3.19 16.20 8.39
N ALA A 40 3.41 14.90 8.54
CA ALA A 40 3.20 13.93 7.46
C ALA A 40 1.73 13.89 6.98
N LEU A 41 0.75 13.97 7.91
CA LEU A 41 -0.66 14.08 7.54
C LEU A 41 -0.95 15.35 6.73
N VAL A 42 -0.42 16.49 7.16
CA VAL A 42 -0.58 17.75 6.42
C VAL A 42 0.06 17.68 5.03
N ALA A 43 1.28 17.14 4.94
CA ALA A 43 1.97 16.93 3.68
C ALA A 43 1.21 15.94 2.77
N GLY A 44 0.65 14.87 3.33
CA GLY A 44 -0.19 13.92 2.61
C GLY A 44 -1.45 14.57 2.03
N LEU A 45 -2.16 15.38 2.83
CA LEU A 45 -3.31 16.14 2.34
C LEU A 45 -2.93 17.12 1.22
N ALA A 46 -1.80 17.80 1.33
CA ALA A 46 -1.29 18.68 0.28
C ALA A 46 -0.95 17.90 -0.99
N THR A 47 -0.32 16.73 -0.86
CA THR A 47 -0.01 15.83 -1.98
C THR A 47 -1.28 15.34 -2.67
N TRP A 48 -2.29 14.92 -1.87
CA TRP A 48 -3.59 14.51 -2.41
C TRP A 48 -4.29 15.66 -3.17
N ALA A 49 -4.34 16.85 -2.58
CA ALA A 49 -4.95 18.01 -3.25
C ALA A 49 -4.22 18.39 -4.55
N LEU A 50 -2.89 18.27 -4.58
CA LEU A 50 -2.09 18.49 -5.78
C LEU A 50 -2.38 17.42 -6.85
N ALA A 51 -2.43 16.14 -6.46
CA ALA A 51 -2.75 15.04 -7.37
C ALA A 51 -4.14 15.21 -7.98
N ALA A 52 -5.16 15.50 -7.16
CA ALA A 52 -6.52 15.76 -7.62
C ALA A 52 -6.60 16.95 -8.58
N TYR A 53 -5.87 18.05 -8.29
CA TYR A 53 -5.81 19.22 -9.17
C TYR A 53 -5.15 18.88 -10.53
N VAL A 54 -4.05 18.13 -10.53
CA VAL A 54 -3.36 17.74 -11.77
C VAL A 54 -4.25 16.85 -12.65
N ILE A 55 -4.98 15.93 -12.03
CA ILE A 55 -5.92 15.04 -12.75
C ILE A 55 -7.07 15.83 -13.36
N ASP A 56 -7.64 16.79 -12.62
CA ASP A 56 -8.77 17.61 -13.09
C ASP A 56 -8.37 18.50 -14.29
N VAL A 57 -7.17 19.09 -14.24
CA VAL A 57 -6.66 19.97 -15.33
C VAL A 57 -6.33 19.18 -16.60
N SER A 58 -5.99 17.91 -16.51
CA SER A 58 -5.61 17.08 -17.66
C SER A 58 -6.76 16.36 -18.37
N GLY A 59 -8.00 16.81 -18.19
CA GLY A 59 -9.23 16.19 -18.68
C GLY A 59 -9.31 15.76 -20.15
N ALA A 60 -8.45 16.29 -21.04
CA ALA A 60 -8.38 15.88 -22.45
C ALA A 60 -7.64 14.53 -22.69
N GLN A 61 -6.99 13.98 -21.66
CA GLN A 61 -6.24 12.72 -21.71
C GLN A 61 -6.58 11.79 -20.53
N ARG A 62 -7.82 11.84 -20.06
CA ARG A 62 -8.26 11.11 -18.88
C ARG A 62 -8.00 9.61 -18.99
N GLU A 63 -8.34 8.99 -20.12
CA GLU A 63 -8.18 7.55 -20.35
C GLU A 63 -6.69 7.15 -20.41
N LEU A 64 -5.84 8.03 -20.96
CA LEU A 64 -4.39 7.81 -20.95
C LEU A 64 -3.84 7.83 -19.53
N LEU A 65 -4.25 8.80 -18.70
CA LEU A 65 -3.84 8.88 -17.31
C LEU A 65 -4.37 7.69 -16.50
N GLU A 66 -5.63 7.31 -16.70
CA GLU A 66 -6.24 6.15 -16.06
C GLU A 66 -5.47 4.87 -16.39
N GLY A 67 -5.16 4.64 -17.66
CA GLY A 67 -4.40 3.48 -18.10
C GLY A 67 -2.98 3.45 -17.53
N CYS A 68 -2.25 4.57 -17.59
CA CYS A 68 -0.89 4.67 -17.07
C CYS A 68 -0.85 4.49 -15.53
N THR A 69 -1.76 5.13 -14.80
CA THR A 69 -1.82 5.02 -13.34
C THR A 69 -2.24 3.62 -12.90
N ALA A 70 -3.17 2.97 -13.59
CA ALA A 70 -3.58 1.60 -13.30
C ALA A 70 -2.45 0.59 -13.53
N LEU A 71 -1.70 0.70 -14.63
CA LEU A 71 -0.54 -0.17 -14.89
C LEU A 71 0.59 0.08 -13.89
N PHE A 72 0.87 1.35 -13.56
CA PHE A 72 1.84 1.69 -12.52
C PHE A 72 1.42 1.12 -11.16
N ALA A 73 0.16 1.30 -10.77
CA ALA A 73 -0.40 0.72 -9.55
C ALA A 73 -0.31 -0.82 -9.56
N SER A 74 -0.62 -1.48 -10.68
CA SER A 74 -0.49 -2.94 -10.83
C SER A 74 0.94 -3.41 -10.49
N VAL A 75 1.95 -2.78 -11.06
CA VAL A 75 3.37 -3.12 -10.81
C VAL A 75 3.75 -2.87 -9.36
N MET A 76 3.36 -1.72 -8.81
CA MET A 76 3.66 -1.33 -7.42
C MET A 76 3.00 -2.28 -6.41
N VAL A 77 1.70 -2.59 -6.61
CA VAL A 77 0.95 -3.51 -5.73
C VAL A 77 1.52 -4.93 -5.82
N LEU A 78 1.92 -5.38 -7.00
CA LEU A 78 2.58 -6.67 -7.19
C LEU A 78 3.90 -6.73 -6.41
N TRP A 79 4.77 -5.75 -6.63
CA TRP A 79 6.05 -5.65 -5.93
C TRP A 79 5.87 -5.66 -4.41
N LEU A 80 4.92 -4.88 -3.93
CA LEU A 80 4.60 -4.75 -2.52
C LEU A 80 4.03 -6.04 -1.92
N GLY A 81 3.12 -6.73 -2.64
CA GLY A 81 2.56 -8.01 -2.22
C GLY A 81 3.64 -9.09 -2.07
N VAL A 82 4.58 -9.16 -3.01
CA VAL A 82 5.73 -10.07 -2.93
C VAL A 82 6.66 -9.71 -1.78
N TRP A 83 7.00 -8.42 -1.65
CA TRP A 83 7.86 -7.93 -0.56
C TRP A 83 7.29 -8.23 0.83
N MET A 84 5.97 -8.10 0.99
CA MET A 84 5.28 -8.44 2.24
C MET A 84 5.29 -9.94 2.54
N HIS A 85 5.13 -10.75 1.51
CA HIS A 85 5.23 -12.19 1.68
C HIS A 85 6.56 -12.61 2.29
N ASP A 86 7.66 -11.98 1.90
CA ASP A 86 8.99 -12.22 2.45
C ASP A 86 9.13 -11.76 3.91
N ARG A 87 8.43 -10.69 4.30
CA ARG A 87 8.56 -10.06 5.62
C ARG A 87 7.50 -10.42 6.65
N ARG A 88 6.64 -11.38 6.38
CA ARG A 88 5.62 -11.87 7.34
C ARG A 88 6.18 -12.44 8.66
N HIS A 89 7.51 -12.53 8.81
CA HIS A 89 8.17 -12.96 10.03
C HIS A 89 8.40 -11.76 10.94
N ALA A 90 7.72 -11.72 12.09
CA ALA A 90 7.76 -10.62 13.07
C ALA A 90 9.18 -10.22 13.53
N ALA A 91 10.15 -11.16 13.51
CA ALA A 91 11.54 -10.90 13.86
C ALA A 91 12.24 -9.93 12.90
N ALA A 92 12.05 -10.09 11.59
CA ALA A 92 12.66 -9.22 10.59
C ALA A 92 12.14 -7.77 10.67
N TRP A 93 10.87 -7.60 11.05
CA TRP A 93 10.26 -6.31 11.29
C TRP A 93 10.84 -5.63 12.54
N GLN A 94 10.98 -6.36 13.65
CA GLN A 94 11.59 -5.83 14.88
C GLN A 94 13.05 -5.42 14.68
N ASP A 95 13.82 -6.19 13.92
CA ASP A 95 15.22 -5.88 13.61
C ASP A 95 15.35 -4.64 12.71
N TYR A 96 14.45 -4.46 11.75
CA TYR A 96 14.38 -3.24 10.93
C TYR A 96 14.12 -2.00 11.79
N ILE A 97 13.13 -2.06 12.70
CA ILE A 97 12.84 -0.95 13.62
C ILE A 97 14.03 -0.67 14.54
N LYS A 98 14.63 -1.71 15.14
CA LYS A 98 15.80 -1.53 16.01
C LYS A 98 16.98 -0.88 15.29
N SER A 99 17.29 -1.33 14.07
CA SER A 99 18.38 -0.74 13.28
C SER A 99 18.13 0.72 12.90
N SER A 100 16.87 1.06 12.60
CA SER A 100 16.47 2.44 12.31
C SER A 100 16.52 3.36 13.55
N LEU A 101 16.28 2.80 14.74
CA LEU A 101 16.32 3.56 16.00
C LEU A 101 17.75 3.81 16.49
N VAL A 102 18.70 2.91 16.25
CA VAL A 102 20.10 3.04 16.67
C VAL A 102 20.82 4.12 15.87
N GLY A 103 20.41 4.40 14.62
CA GLY A 103 20.96 5.46 13.76
C GLY A 103 20.35 6.85 13.95
N GLY A 104 19.29 6.98 14.77
CA GLY A 104 18.53 8.23 14.93
C GLY A 104 19.24 9.27 15.81
N GLY A 105 19.86 10.27 15.19
CA GLY A 105 20.49 11.40 15.87
C GLY A 105 19.48 12.34 16.52
N GLY A 106 19.34 12.29 17.86
CA GLY A 106 18.64 13.27 18.67
C GLY A 106 17.14 13.45 18.39
N ARG A 107 16.53 14.46 18.99
CA ARG A 107 15.08 14.77 18.88
C ARG A 107 14.61 14.97 17.43
N PHE A 108 15.44 15.58 16.60
CA PHE A 108 15.12 15.90 15.22
C PHE A 108 15.13 14.64 14.35
N GLY A 109 16.06 13.70 14.59
CA GLY A 109 16.11 12.42 13.89
C GLY A 109 14.83 11.58 14.08
N PHE A 110 14.27 11.56 15.30
CA PHE A 110 13.00 10.86 15.56
C PHE A 110 11.79 11.53 14.89
N ALA A 111 11.78 12.87 14.77
CA ALA A 111 10.73 13.57 14.04
C ALA A 111 10.79 13.26 12.54
N ILE A 112 11.98 13.28 11.95
CA ILE A 112 12.22 12.93 10.54
C ILE A 112 11.83 11.47 10.27
N LEU A 113 12.24 10.55 11.12
CA LEU A 113 11.89 9.14 10.99
C LEU A 113 10.38 8.92 11.02
N ALA A 114 9.68 9.55 11.97
CA ALA A 114 8.22 9.48 12.07
C ALA A 114 7.54 10.12 10.86
N PHE A 115 8.05 11.27 10.39
CA PHE A 115 7.53 11.94 9.21
C PHE A 115 7.62 11.05 7.97
N PHE A 116 8.81 10.59 7.62
CA PHE A 116 8.99 9.81 6.40
C PHE A 116 8.31 8.44 6.46
N SER A 117 8.28 7.80 7.63
CA SER A 117 7.56 6.53 7.78
C SER A 117 6.06 6.70 7.51
N VAL A 118 5.42 7.73 8.10
CA VAL A 118 3.98 7.96 7.91
C VAL A 118 3.69 8.54 6.53
N TYR A 119 4.50 9.47 6.05
CA TYR A 119 4.32 10.09 4.75
C TYR A 119 4.41 9.07 3.60
N ARG A 120 5.32 8.11 3.71
CA ARG A 120 5.44 7.02 2.74
C ARG A 120 4.14 6.23 2.63
N GLU A 121 3.57 5.80 3.77
CA GLU A 121 2.32 5.02 3.77
C GLU A 121 1.14 5.84 3.23
N LEU A 122 1.07 7.13 3.60
CA LEU A 122 0.07 8.05 3.05
C LEU A 122 0.21 8.24 1.54
N PHE A 123 1.43 8.34 1.05
CA PHE A 123 1.69 8.46 -0.39
C PHE A 123 1.20 7.23 -1.16
N GLU A 124 1.45 6.02 -0.63
CA GLU A 124 0.94 4.77 -1.20
C GLU A 124 -0.60 4.74 -1.20
N VAL A 125 -1.23 5.15 -0.09
CA VAL A 125 -2.70 5.28 -0.01
C VAL A 125 -3.24 6.24 -1.08
N ILE A 126 -2.62 7.40 -1.25
CA ILE A 126 -3.05 8.41 -2.23
C ILE A 126 -3.00 7.83 -3.64
N LEU A 127 -1.89 7.22 -4.03
CA LEU A 127 -1.74 6.61 -5.36
C LEU A 127 -2.83 5.58 -5.65
N PHE A 128 -3.11 4.69 -4.69
CA PHE A 128 -4.12 3.66 -4.88
C PHE A 128 -5.54 4.21 -4.88
N TYR A 129 -5.83 5.21 -4.03
CA TYR A 129 -7.14 5.83 -3.98
C TYR A 129 -7.45 6.63 -5.26
N GLU A 130 -6.47 7.36 -5.80
CA GLU A 130 -6.63 8.05 -7.09
C GLU A 130 -6.89 7.05 -8.22
N THR A 131 -6.15 5.94 -8.25
CA THR A 131 -6.37 4.88 -9.24
C THR A 131 -7.77 4.28 -9.11
N LEU A 132 -8.22 3.95 -7.89
CA LEU A 132 -9.56 3.43 -7.63
C LEU A 132 -10.65 4.46 -7.98
N TRP A 133 -10.41 5.73 -7.70
CA TRP A 133 -11.34 6.82 -8.00
C TRP A 133 -11.57 6.97 -9.49
N LEU A 134 -10.49 6.93 -10.28
CA LEU A 134 -10.56 6.99 -11.74
C LEU A 134 -11.31 5.78 -12.31
N GLN A 135 -10.97 4.58 -11.85
CA GLN A 135 -11.59 3.32 -12.34
C GLN A 135 -13.06 3.18 -11.94
N ALA A 136 -13.44 3.63 -10.75
CA ALA A 136 -14.82 3.50 -10.26
C ALA A 136 -15.81 4.33 -11.07
N GLY A 137 -15.36 5.39 -11.72
CA GLY A 137 -16.20 6.34 -12.44
C GLY A 137 -17.26 6.98 -11.54
N PRO A 138 -18.15 7.86 -12.08
CA PRO A 138 -19.10 8.60 -11.27
C PRO A 138 -20.08 7.72 -10.48
N ALA A 139 -20.47 6.56 -11.01
CA ALA A 139 -21.40 5.64 -10.35
C ALA A 139 -20.77 4.92 -9.17
N GLY A 140 -19.44 4.70 -9.18
CA GLY A 140 -18.71 3.95 -8.15
C GLY A 140 -18.11 4.82 -7.04
N HIS A 141 -18.06 6.15 -7.19
CA HIS A 141 -17.44 7.05 -6.22
C HIS A 141 -18.01 6.91 -4.80
N ASN A 142 -19.32 6.72 -4.66
CA ASN A 142 -19.95 6.50 -3.34
C ASN A 142 -19.45 5.22 -2.66
N ALA A 143 -19.19 4.16 -3.42
CA ALA A 143 -18.66 2.91 -2.89
C ALA A 143 -17.20 3.09 -2.42
N VAL A 144 -16.39 3.84 -3.17
CA VAL A 144 -15.00 4.18 -2.79
C VAL A 144 -14.98 4.99 -1.50
N LEU A 145 -15.84 6.02 -1.38
CA LEU A 145 -15.96 6.84 -0.17
C LEU A 145 -16.44 6.03 1.04
N ALA A 146 -17.48 5.19 0.85
CA ALA A 146 -17.98 4.34 1.92
C ALA A 146 -16.94 3.33 2.39
N GLY A 147 -16.21 2.71 1.45
CA GLY A 147 -15.09 1.81 1.76
C GLY A 147 -13.96 2.51 2.51
N GLY A 148 -13.60 3.72 2.11
CA GLY A 148 -12.62 4.56 2.80
C GLY A 148 -13.04 4.94 4.21
N ALA A 149 -14.27 5.40 4.39
CA ALA A 149 -14.82 5.75 5.69
C ALA A 149 -14.86 4.53 6.64
N THR A 150 -15.31 3.38 6.15
CA THR A 150 -15.33 2.13 6.92
C THR A 150 -13.93 1.72 7.33
N ALA A 151 -12.96 1.77 6.42
CA ALA A 151 -11.57 1.45 6.71
C ALA A 151 -10.98 2.42 7.75
N LEU A 152 -11.29 3.71 7.68
CA LEU A 152 -10.81 4.71 8.65
C LEU A 152 -11.37 4.43 10.05
N VAL A 153 -12.66 4.10 10.18
CA VAL A 153 -13.27 3.75 11.47
C VAL A 153 -12.63 2.51 12.07
N LEU A 154 -12.42 1.47 11.25
CA LEU A 154 -11.74 0.24 11.69
C LEU A 154 -10.30 0.53 12.11
N LEU A 155 -9.59 1.37 11.36
CA LEU A 155 -8.22 1.76 11.66
C LEU A 155 -8.11 2.52 12.98
N MET A 156 -9.03 3.43 13.25
CA MET A 156 -9.09 4.14 14.55
C MET A 156 -9.32 3.18 15.70
N GLY A 157 -10.20 2.20 15.54
CA GLY A 157 -10.43 1.16 16.54
C GLY A 157 -9.18 0.31 16.79
N LEU A 158 -8.51 -0.13 15.74
CA LEU A 158 -7.26 -0.88 15.83
C LEU A 158 -6.14 -0.06 16.46
N ALA A 159 -5.98 1.21 16.06
CA ALA A 159 -5.01 2.12 16.67
C ALA A 159 -5.21 2.26 18.17
N TRP A 160 -6.46 2.42 18.60
CA TRP A 160 -6.80 2.51 20.02
C TRP A 160 -6.43 1.24 20.80
N ILE A 161 -6.70 0.06 20.24
CA ILE A 161 -6.35 -1.24 20.83
C ILE A 161 -4.84 -1.43 20.93
N ILE A 162 -4.10 -1.13 19.85
CA ILE A 162 -2.64 -1.27 19.76
C ILE A 162 -1.94 -0.33 20.74
N LEU A 163 -2.35 0.95 20.77
CA LEU A 163 -1.73 1.97 21.62
C LEU A 163 -2.00 1.75 23.11
N ARG A 164 -3.07 1.03 23.47
CA ARG A 164 -3.34 0.59 24.85
C ARG A 164 -2.57 -0.65 25.27
N GLY A 165 -1.86 -1.30 24.35
CA GLY A 165 -0.93 -2.39 24.68
C GLY A 165 -1.58 -3.74 25.05
N SER A 166 -2.88 -3.92 24.77
CA SER A 166 -3.64 -5.09 25.25
C SER A 166 -3.79 -6.24 24.25
N ALA A 167 -3.43 -6.08 22.99
CA ALA A 167 -3.70 -7.09 21.97
C ALA A 167 -2.42 -7.68 21.34
N LYS A 168 -2.30 -9.01 21.40
CA LYS A 168 -1.39 -9.78 20.53
C LYS A 168 -2.08 -9.96 19.18
N LEU A 169 -1.91 -9.01 18.28
CA LEU A 169 -2.43 -9.14 16.91
C LEU A 169 -1.71 -10.29 16.18
N PRO A 170 -2.44 -11.16 15.47
CA PRO A 170 -1.84 -12.20 14.62
C PRO A 170 -1.28 -11.58 13.34
N LEU A 171 -0.20 -10.79 13.47
CA LEU A 171 0.42 -10.02 12.40
C LEU A 171 0.75 -10.88 11.17
N ALA A 172 1.21 -12.12 11.37
CA ALA A 172 1.55 -13.02 10.28
C ALA A 172 0.34 -13.37 9.41
N LEU A 173 -0.84 -13.60 10.03
CA LEU A 173 -2.09 -13.86 9.30
C LEU A 173 -2.56 -12.62 8.58
N PHE A 174 -2.53 -11.47 9.24
CA PHE A 174 -2.91 -10.19 8.65
C PHE A 174 -2.05 -9.86 7.42
N PHE A 175 -0.72 -9.93 7.53
CA PHE A 175 0.18 -9.68 6.41
C PHE A 175 0.03 -10.73 5.30
N GLY A 176 -0.22 -11.99 5.63
CA GLY A 176 -0.46 -13.04 4.64
C GLY A 176 -1.72 -12.81 3.81
N ILE A 177 -2.83 -12.46 4.43
CA ILE A 177 -4.09 -12.15 3.74
C ILE A 177 -3.92 -10.90 2.87
N ASN A 178 -3.32 -9.84 3.39
CA ASN A 178 -3.09 -8.63 2.62
C ASN A 178 -2.19 -8.87 1.42
N ALA A 179 -1.10 -9.61 1.56
CA ALA A 179 -0.23 -9.97 0.44
C ALA A 179 -1.00 -10.69 -0.68
N ALA A 180 -1.87 -11.65 -0.33
CA ALA A 180 -2.70 -12.36 -1.31
C ALA A 180 -3.70 -11.41 -2.00
N LEU A 181 -4.35 -10.52 -1.24
CA LEU A 181 -5.28 -9.52 -1.78
C LEU A 181 -4.58 -8.52 -2.71
N LEU A 182 -3.38 -8.06 -2.37
CA LEU A 182 -2.60 -7.19 -3.23
C LEU A 182 -2.22 -7.87 -4.55
N CYS A 183 -1.80 -9.12 -4.50
CA CYS A 183 -1.53 -9.90 -5.71
C CYS A 183 -2.77 -10.03 -6.59
N ALA A 184 -3.94 -10.29 -6.01
CA ALA A 184 -5.19 -10.31 -6.75
C ALA A 184 -5.52 -8.95 -7.37
N LEU A 185 -5.35 -7.87 -6.60
CA LEU A 185 -5.60 -6.50 -7.07
C LEU A 185 -4.66 -6.09 -8.21
N SER A 186 -3.39 -6.54 -8.18
CA SER A 186 -2.44 -6.27 -9.28
C SER A 186 -2.92 -6.86 -10.61
N VAL A 187 -3.53 -8.05 -10.58
CA VAL A 187 -4.12 -8.69 -11.77
C VAL A 187 -5.30 -7.87 -12.30
N VAL A 188 -6.17 -7.39 -11.40
CA VAL A 188 -7.30 -6.53 -11.74
C VAL A 188 -6.84 -5.22 -12.41
N PHE A 189 -5.89 -4.54 -11.79
CA PHE A 189 -5.33 -3.29 -12.33
C PHE A 189 -4.61 -3.48 -13.66
N ALA A 190 -3.95 -4.62 -13.89
CA ALA A 190 -3.34 -4.93 -15.18
C ALA A 190 -4.39 -4.98 -16.30
N GLY A 191 -5.55 -5.61 -16.04
CA GLY A 191 -6.65 -5.68 -16.99
C GLY A 191 -7.27 -4.32 -17.30
N HIS A 192 -7.65 -3.57 -16.26
CA HIS A 192 -8.22 -2.22 -16.43
C HIS A 192 -7.25 -1.25 -17.09
N GLY A 193 -5.96 -1.30 -16.72
CA GLY A 193 -4.95 -0.41 -17.28
C GLY A 193 -4.79 -0.60 -18.80
N VAL A 194 -4.78 -1.84 -19.28
CA VAL A 194 -4.72 -2.12 -20.72
C VAL A 194 -5.99 -1.65 -21.42
N LYS A 195 -7.18 -1.89 -20.83
CA LYS A 195 -8.44 -1.44 -21.41
C LYS A 195 -8.49 0.09 -21.55
N ALA A 196 -8.13 0.82 -20.50
CA ALA A 196 -8.09 2.29 -20.54
C ALA A 196 -7.12 2.82 -21.60
N LEU A 197 -5.95 2.18 -21.79
CA LEU A 197 -5.01 2.55 -22.87
C LEU A 197 -5.55 2.23 -24.27
N GLN A 198 -6.40 1.20 -24.42
CA GLN A 198 -7.11 0.90 -25.65
C GLN A 198 -8.16 1.97 -25.96
N GLU A 199 -8.91 2.40 -24.93
CA GLU A 199 -9.89 3.50 -25.03
C GLU A 199 -9.21 4.84 -25.38
N ALA A 200 -8.00 5.07 -24.85
CA ALA A 200 -7.14 6.20 -25.22
C ALA A 200 -6.54 6.09 -26.64
N GLY A 201 -6.76 4.99 -27.34
CA GLY A 201 -6.25 4.79 -28.71
C GLY A 201 -4.76 4.44 -28.81
N ILE A 202 -4.08 4.13 -27.70
CA ILE A 202 -2.66 3.75 -27.68
C ILE A 202 -2.45 2.34 -28.23
N PHE A 203 -3.37 1.42 -27.92
CA PHE A 203 -3.36 0.04 -28.41
C PHE A 203 -4.64 -0.27 -29.17
N GLY A 204 -4.50 -1.07 -30.24
CA GLY A 204 -5.67 -1.64 -30.92
C GLY A 204 -6.33 -2.73 -30.07
N THR A 205 -7.61 -3.01 -30.35
CA THR A 205 -8.34 -4.11 -29.71
C THR A 205 -8.19 -5.40 -30.53
N ARG A 206 -8.04 -6.53 -29.84
CA ARG A 206 -8.09 -7.87 -30.43
C ARG A 206 -9.11 -8.71 -29.67
N PRO A 207 -10.39 -8.64 -30.08
CA PRO A 207 -11.45 -9.36 -29.39
C PRO A 207 -11.23 -10.88 -29.46
N VAL A 208 -11.45 -11.54 -28.35
CA VAL A 208 -11.39 -13.00 -28.20
C VAL A 208 -12.69 -13.51 -27.61
N ALA A 209 -13.08 -14.75 -27.94
CA ALA A 209 -14.26 -15.37 -27.36
C ALA A 209 -13.97 -15.76 -25.90
N PHE A 210 -14.16 -14.83 -24.98
CA PHE A 210 -14.00 -15.03 -23.55
C PHE A 210 -15.13 -14.31 -22.80
N PHE A 211 -15.38 -14.68 -21.54
CA PHE A 211 -16.36 -13.98 -20.72
C PHE A 211 -15.80 -12.63 -20.23
N GLU A 212 -16.68 -11.66 -20.09
CA GLU A 212 -16.34 -10.35 -19.55
C GLU A 212 -16.80 -10.24 -18.10
N PHE A 213 -15.95 -9.69 -17.26
CA PHE A 213 -16.27 -9.43 -15.87
C PHE A 213 -15.51 -8.18 -15.40
N ASP A 214 -16.16 -7.03 -15.55
CA ASP A 214 -15.56 -5.72 -15.30
C ASP A 214 -14.94 -5.59 -13.91
N TRP A 215 -15.58 -6.11 -12.87
CA TRP A 215 -15.07 -6.01 -11.49
C TRP A 215 -13.71 -6.67 -11.29
N LEU A 216 -13.36 -7.65 -12.09
CA LEU A 216 -12.07 -8.32 -12.05
C LEU A 216 -11.12 -7.84 -13.17
N GLY A 217 -11.51 -6.80 -13.91
CA GLY A 217 -10.75 -6.31 -15.05
C GLY A 217 -10.63 -7.31 -16.18
N ILE A 218 -11.53 -8.31 -16.24
CA ILE A 218 -11.55 -9.34 -17.28
C ILE A 218 -12.33 -8.79 -18.46
N HIS A 219 -11.61 -8.42 -19.50
CA HIS A 219 -12.18 -7.95 -20.76
C HIS A 219 -11.87 -8.97 -21.85
N ALA A 220 -12.85 -9.21 -22.76
CA ALA A 220 -12.73 -10.17 -23.86
C ALA A 220 -11.76 -9.68 -24.96
N ASP A 221 -10.56 -9.31 -24.59
CA ASP A 221 -9.49 -8.80 -25.44
C ASP A 221 -8.15 -9.49 -25.13
N ALA A 222 -7.40 -9.85 -26.20
CA ALA A 222 -6.17 -10.60 -26.06
C ALA A 222 -5.07 -9.83 -25.30
N TYR A 223 -5.02 -8.51 -25.39
CA TYR A 223 -3.99 -7.71 -24.69
C TYR A 223 -4.31 -7.58 -23.20
N SER A 224 -5.59 -7.34 -22.86
CA SER A 224 -6.03 -7.26 -21.47
C SER A 224 -5.83 -8.59 -20.74
N LEU A 225 -6.29 -9.70 -21.34
CA LEU A 225 -6.07 -11.04 -20.79
C LEU A 225 -4.58 -11.42 -20.74
N GLY A 226 -3.81 -10.99 -21.75
CA GLY A 226 -2.36 -11.19 -21.77
C GLY A 226 -1.65 -10.48 -20.62
N ALA A 227 -2.04 -9.25 -20.31
CA ALA A 227 -1.49 -8.48 -19.18
C ALA A 227 -1.84 -9.15 -17.82
N GLN A 228 -3.08 -9.61 -17.66
CA GLN A 228 -3.50 -10.36 -16.47
C GLN A 228 -2.74 -11.68 -16.32
N ALA A 229 -2.59 -12.44 -17.43
CA ALA A 229 -1.81 -13.68 -17.42
C ALA A 229 -0.34 -13.41 -17.06
N LEU A 230 0.26 -12.34 -17.57
CA LEU A 230 1.62 -11.92 -17.26
C LEU A 230 1.75 -11.56 -15.77
N ALA A 231 0.80 -10.84 -15.19
CA ALA A 231 0.77 -10.54 -13.77
C ALA A 231 0.68 -11.82 -12.92
N ILE A 232 -0.18 -12.78 -13.29
CA ILE A 232 -0.29 -14.07 -12.61
C ILE A 232 1.03 -14.86 -12.68
N VAL A 233 1.64 -14.93 -13.85
CA VAL A 233 2.95 -15.61 -14.02
C VAL A 233 4.02 -14.93 -13.18
N ALA A 234 4.05 -13.59 -13.14
CA ALA A 234 4.97 -12.84 -12.29
C ALA A 234 4.76 -13.15 -10.81
N ILE A 235 3.51 -13.21 -10.33
CA ILE A 235 3.18 -13.62 -8.97
C ILE A 235 3.75 -15.01 -8.68
N ILE A 236 3.45 -16.00 -9.51
CA ILE A 236 3.89 -17.39 -9.31
C ILE A 236 5.42 -17.47 -9.27
N VAL A 237 6.11 -16.81 -10.20
CA VAL A 237 7.58 -16.82 -10.27
C VAL A 237 8.21 -16.14 -9.05
N LEU A 238 7.67 -14.99 -8.64
CA LEU A 238 8.22 -14.22 -7.53
C LEU A 238 7.96 -14.91 -6.18
N TYR A 239 6.75 -15.45 -5.98
CA TYR A 239 6.44 -16.25 -4.79
C TYR A 239 7.25 -17.57 -4.74
N GLY A 240 7.45 -18.21 -5.88
CA GLY A 240 8.26 -19.44 -5.96
C GLY A 240 9.76 -19.21 -5.69
N ARG A 241 10.26 -17.99 -5.96
CA ARG A 241 11.65 -17.59 -5.64
C ARG A 241 11.82 -17.11 -4.21
N SER A 242 10.75 -16.72 -3.54
CA SER A 242 10.73 -16.33 -2.14
C SER A 242 11.04 -17.53 -1.27
N LYS A 243 12.31 -17.73 -0.92
CA LYS A 243 12.74 -18.83 -0.03
C LYS A 243 12.13 -18.62 1.35
N PRO A 244 11.48 -19.64 1.95
CA PRO A 244 11.12 -19.58 3.36
C PRO A 244 12.41 -19.36 4.15
N GLY A 245 12.45 -18.24 4.94
CA GLY A 245 13.62 -17.76 5.64
C GLY A 245 14.41 -18.87 6.32
N GLY A 246 15.61 -19.15 5.79
CA GLY A 246 16.49 -20.17 6.32
C GLY A 246 16.81 -19.84 7.78
N LYS A 247 16.59 -20.80 8.66
CA LYS A 247 17.11 -20.79 10.03
C LYS A 247 18.61 -20.52 9.94
N ARG A 248 19.06 -19.32 10.34
CA ARG A 248 20.50 -19.13 10.57
C ARG A 248 20.90 -20.11 11.67
N PRO A 249 21.93 -20.93 11.48
CA PRO A 249 22.41 -21.77 12.55
C PRO A 249 22.88 -20.86 13.69
N VAL A 250 22.36 -21.12 14.89
CA VAL A 250 22.86 -20.51 16.11
C VAL A 250 24.26 -21.06 16.29
N HIS A 251 25.28 -20.25 16.03
CA HIS A 251 26.64 -20.55 16.47
C HIS A 251 26.66 -20.42 17.99
N THR A 252 26.51 -21.55 18.67
CA THR A 252 26.93 -21.71 20.07
C THR A 252 28.46 -21.69 20.09
N ALA A 253 29.02 -20.63 20.64
CA ALA A 253 30.38 -20.59 21.13
C ALA A 253 30.31 -20.12 22.59
#